data_1f60b72d7e13d623ff41cdd0f353bb65
#
_entry.id   1f60b72d7e13d623ff41cdd0f353bb65
#
_cell.length_a   1.000
_cell.length_b   1.000
_cell.length_c   1.000
_cell.angle_alpha   90.00
_cell.angle_beta   90.00
_cell.angle_gamma   90.00
#
_symmetry.space_group_name_H-M   'P 1'
#
loop_
_entity.id
_entity.type
_entity.pdbx_description
1 polymer ?
#
loop_
_entity_poly.entity_id
_entity_poly.type
_entity_poly.pdbx_seq_one_letter_code
_entity_poly.pdbx_strand_id
1 'polypeptide(L)'
;MGAFGDLLYDQAANDLAAEFVRGKIREIVHNPEVAEMLSPRNVIGCKRLCVDTGYWATYNRPNVTLIDVSGEPIEAITPAGIRARGREYPVDAIVFATGFDAMTGALLKIDIRGTGGQALKEKWREARRRISALASLASPISSPSPGRAAPQSDQHAAIDRATR
;
A
#
# COMPACT_ATOMS: atom_id res chain seq x y z
N MET A 1 -8.93 16.69 9.53
CA MET A 1 -9.95 16.23 8.58
C MET A 1 -11.35 16.83 8.81
N GLY A 2 -11.56 17.67 9.82
CA GLY A 2 -12.86 18.27 10.08
C GLY A 2 -13.27 19.45 9.17
N ALA A 3 -12.39 19.93 8.30
CA ALA A 3 -12.67 21.08 7.44
C ALA A 3 -13.37 20.72 6.11
N PHE A 4 -13.33 19.48 5.69
CA PHE A 4 -13.91 19.00 4.43
C PHE A 4 -14.74 17.74 4.73
N GLY A 5 -16.01 17.93 5.05
CA GLY A 5 -16.91 16.84 5.43
C GLY A 5 -17.33 15.94 4.27
N ASP A 6 -17.10 16.36 3.05
CA ASP A 6 -17.47 15.71 1.78
C ASP A 6 -16.38 14.81 1.19
N LEU A 7 -15.14 14.91 1.65
CA LEU A 7 -13.98 14.14 1.13
C LEU A 7 -14.20 12.63 1.01
N LEU A 8 -15.02 12.05 1.87
CA LEU A 8 -15.28 10.60 1.88
C LEU A 8 -16.51 10.18 1.05
N TYR A 9 -17.30 11.16 0.60
CA TYR A 9 -18.60 10.91 -0.03
C TYR A 9 -18.72 11.52 -1.42
N ASP A 10 -17.86 12.51 -1.74
CA ASP A 10 -17.82 13.17 -3.05
C ASP A 10 -16.49 12.92 -3.72
N GLN A 11 -16.53 12.28 -4.89
CA GLN A 11 -15.32 11.94 -5.66
C GLN A 11 -14.61 13.19 -6.17
N ALA A 12 -15.34 14.22 -6.59
CA ALA A 12 -14.73 15.45 -7.11
C ALA A 12 -13.99 16.22 -6.01
N ALA A 13 -14.56 16.29 -4.81
CA ALA A 13 -13.90 16.86 -3.65
C ALA A 13 -12.64 16.07 -3.26
N ASN A 14 -12.71 14.74 -3.34
CA ASN A 14 -11.56 13.86 -3.08
C ASN A 14 -10.44 14.05 -4.10
N ASP A 15 -10.79 14.15 -5.38
CA ASP A 15 -9.84 14.34 -6.48
C ASP A 15 -9.10 15.69 -6.37
N LEU A 16 -9.79 16.75 -5.97
CA LEU A 16 -9.17 18.05 -5.68
C LEU A 16 -8.14 17.97 -4.55
N ALA A 17 -8.50 17.31 -3.46
CA ALA A 17 -7.58 17.10 -2.35
C ALA A 17 -6.40 16.19 -2.72
N ALA A 18 -6.64 15.15 -3.53
CA ALA A 18 -5.60 14.26 -4.03
C ALA A 18 -4.61 15.02 -4.93
N GLU A 19 -5.12 15.88 -5.82
CA GLU A 19 -4.26 16.67 -6.72
C GLU A 19 -3.44 17.71 -5.94
N PHE A 20 -4.01 18.32 -4.91
CA PHE A 20 -3.24 19.19 -4.02
C PHE A 20 -2.05 18.45 -3.39
N VAL A 21 -2.26 17.23 -2.87
CA VAL A 21 -1.19 16.43 -2.27
C VAL A 21 -0.14 16.05 -3.32
N ARG A 22 -0.56 15.59 -4.50
CA ARG A 22 0.36 15.26 -5.62
C ARG A 22 1.16 16.49 -6.06
N GLY A 23 0.52 17.67 -6.10
CA GLY A 23 1.19 18.93 -6.37
C GLY A 23 2.31 19.22 -5.37
N LYS A 24 2.06 19.01 -4.08
CA LYS A 24 3.09 19.15 -3.03
C LYS A 24 4.24 18.15 -3.17
N ILE A 25 3.97 16.92 -3.58
CA ILE A 25 5.03 15.95 -3.86
C ILE A 25 5.91 16.42 -5.02
N ARG A 26 5.31 16.91 -6.11
CA ARG A 26 6.05 17.43 -7.28
C ARG A 26 6.87 18.70 -6.96
N GLU A 27 6.42 19.52 -5.99
CA GLU A 27 7.21 20.67 -5.52
C GLU A 27 8.47 20.25 -4.75
N ILE A 28 8.39 19.15 -4.00
CA ILE A 28 9.47 18.68 -3.13
C ILE A 28 10.44 17.75 -3.86
N VAL A 29 9.93 16.83 -4.67
CA VAL A 29 10.73 15.82 -5.38
C VAL A 29 11.14 16.35 -6.73
N HIS A 30 12.46 16.50 -6.94
CA HIS A 30 13.01 17.16 -8.13
C HIS A 30 12.89 16.33 -9.41
N ASN A 31 12.97 15.00 -9.31
CA ASN A 31 12.81 14.12 -10.47
C ASN A 31 11.32 13.83 -10.71
N PRO A 32 10.78 14.24 -11.89
CA PRO A 32 9.36 14.07 -12.19
C PRO A 32 8.88 12.61 -12.21
N GLU A 33 9.71 11.67 -12.66
CA GLU A 33 9.38 10.25 -12.71
C GLU A 33 9.26 9.68 -11.29
N VAL A 34 10.19 10.06 -10.40
CA VAL A 34 10.17 9.67 -9.00
C VAL A 34 8.97 10.31 -8.29
N ALA A 35 8.66 11.58 -8.57
CA ALA A 35 7.50 12.26 -8.00
C ALA A 35 6.19 11.56 -8.40
N GLU A 36 6.07 11.11 -9.66
CA GLU A 36 4.90 10.37 -10.13
C GLU A 36 4.80 8.98 -9.49
N MET A 37 5.89 8.24 -9.37
CA MET A 37 5.91 6.96 -8.66
C MET A 37 5.50 7.08 -7.19
N LEU A 38 5.87 8.19 -6.54
CA LEU A 38 5.54 8.48 -5.15
C LEU A 38 4.13 9.04 -4.97
N SER A 39 3.49 9.45 -6.04
CA SER A 39 2.14 10.05 -5.99
C SER A 39 1.07 9.00 -5.71
N PRO A 40 0.33 9.10 -4.58
CA PRO A 40 -0.69 8.12 -4.23
C PRO A 40 -1.88 8.20 -5.20
N ARG A 41 -2.35 7.03 -5.64
CA ARG A 41 -3.50 6.89 -6.56
C ARG A 41 -4.78 6.42 -5.85
N ASN A 42 -4.69 6.10 -4.57
CA ASN A 42 -5.85 5.72 -3.77
C ASN A 42 -6.67 6.93 -3.34
N VAL A 43 -7.94 6.71 -3.09
CA VAL A 43 -8.86 7.72 -2.51
C VAL A 43 -8.29 8.21 -1.18
N ILE A 44 -8.20 9.55 -1.01
CA ILE A 44 -7.75 10.15 0.24
C ILE A 44 -8.71 9.79 1.37
N GLY A 45 -8.15 9.37 2.50
CA GLY A 45 -8.90 8.91 3.66
C GLY A 45 -9.08 7.39 3.74
N CYS A 46 -8.89 6.64 2.64
CA CYS A 46 -8.88 5.16 2.68
C CYS A 46 -7.72 4.59 3.49
N LYS A 47 -6.61 5.30 3.54
CA LYS A 47 -5.45 4.98 4.38
C LYS A 47 -5.20 6.13 5.34
N ARG A 48 -4.56 5.85 6.49
CA ARG A 48 -4.17 6.89 7.44
C ARG A 48 -3.22 7.88 6.76
N LEU A 49 -3.56 9.17 6.82
CA LEU A 49 -2.67 10.23 6.37
C LEU A 49 -1.52 10.36 7.36
N CYS A 50 -0.30 10.25 6.85
CA CYS A 50 0.92 10.50 7.62
C CYS A 50 1.38 11.93 7.39
N VAL A 51 1.97 12.54 8.42
CA VAL A 51 2.61 13.86 8.31
C VAL A 51 4.00 13.64 7.73
N ASP A 52 4.36 14.45 6.73
CA ASP A 52 5.71 14.43 6.16
C ASP A 52 6.69 15.15 7.09
N THR A 53 7.80 14.48 7.39
CA THR A 53 8.95 15.04 8.13
C THR A 53 10.25 14.84 7.35
N GLY A 54 10.22 15.15 6.05
CA GLY A 54 11.36 15.02 5.15
C GLY A 54 11.41 13.70 4.35
N TYR A 55 10.36 12.90 4.40
CA TYR A 55 10.26 11.66 3.61
C TYR A 55 10.39 11.93 2.12
N TRP A 56 9.63 12.86 1.58
CA TRP A 56 9.67 13.23 0.15
C TRP A 56 11.04 13.79 -0.27
N ALA A 57 11.63 14.66 0.56
CA ALA A 57 12.93 15.26 0.31
C ALA A 57 14.07 14.22 0.31
N THR A 58 13.90 13.09 0.97
CA THR A 58 14.89 11.99 0.99
C THR A 58 15.16 11.45 -0.41
N TYR A 59 14.16 11.43 -1.30
CA TYR A 59 14.30 10.93 -2.67
C TYR A 59 15.11 11.85 -3.60
N ASN A 60 15.48 13.07 -3.15
CA ASN A 60 16.40 13.94 -3.87
C ASN A 60 17.88 13.64 -3.59
N ARG A 61 18.15 12.72 -2.66
CA ARG A 61 19.53 12.35 -2.32
C ARG A 61 20.11 11.41 -3.36
N PRO A 62 21.40 11.58 -3.75
CA PRO A 62 22.02 10.76 -4.78
C PRO A 62 22.23 9.29 -4.39
N ASN A 63 22.19 8.98 -3.09
CA ASN A 63 22.32 7.64 -2.54
C ASN A 63 20.98 6.93 -2.33
N VAL A 64 19.83 7.54 -2.68
CA VAL A 64 18.52 6.96 -2.55
C VAL A 64 17.96 6.63 -3.94
N THR A 65 17.58 5.37 -4.15
CA THR A 65 16.98 4.89 -5.40
C THR A 65 15.62 4.28 -5.11
N LEU A 66 14.59 4.77 -5.77
CA LEU A 66 13.25 4.18 -5.72
C LEU A 66 13.11 3.14 -6.82
N ILE A 67 12.65 1.94 -6.46
CA ILE A 67 12.36 0.86 -7.41
C ILE A 67 10.87 0.51 -7.26
N ASP A 68 10.11 0.71 -8.33
CA ASP A 68 8.73 0.25 -8.40
C ASP A 68 8.68 -1.26 -8.69
N VAL A 69 8.12 -2.01 -7.77
CA VAL A 69 7.94 -3.47 -7.87
C VAL A 69 6.47 -3.87 -7.98
N SER A 70 5.56 -2.92 -8.24
CA SER A 70 4.13 -3.18 -8.35
C SER A 70 3.76 -4.03 -9.57
N GLY A 71 4.44 -3.80 -10.70
CA GLY A 71 4.23 -4.56 -11.93
C GLY A 71 5.09 -5.82 -12.05
N GLU A 72 6.29 -5.78 -11.48
CA GLU A 72 7.27 -6.87 -11.49
C GLU A 72 7.79 -7.07 -10.05
N PRO A 73 7.25 -8.05 -9.32
CA PRO A 73 7.60 -8.25 -7.91
C PRO A 73 9.06 -8.66 -7.73
N ILE A 74 9.55 -8.54 -6.50
CA ILE A 74 10.88 -9.03 -6.12
C ILE A 74 10.97 -10.53 -6.46
N GLU A 75 11.95 -10.89 -7.29
CA GLU A 75 12.14 -12.25 -7.80
C GLU A 75 12.82 -13.16 -6.76
N ALA A 76 13.86 -12.64 -6.12
CA ALA A 76 14.64 -13.39 -5.14
C ALA A 76 15.46 -12.47 -4.23
N ILE A 77 15.75 -12.98 -3.03
CA ILE A 77 16.80 -12.47 -2.16
C ILE A 77 18.02 -13.38 -2.41
N THR A 78 19.14 -12.78 -2.77
CA THR A 78 20.39 -13.49 -3.07
C THR A 78 21.43 -13.20 -1.99
N PRO A 79 22.51 -13.97 -1.91
CA PRO A 79 23.62 -13.64 -1.00
C PRO A 79 24.26 -12.26 -1.25
N ALA A 80 24.12 -11.71 -2.46
CA ALA A 80 24.68 -10.41 -2.84
C ALA A 80 23.66 -9.25 -2.70
N GLY A 81 22.35 -9.53 -2.58
CA GLY A 81 21.36 -8.48 -2.49
C GLY A 81 19.94 -8.90 -2.88
N ILE A 82 19.25 -8.04 -3.60
CA ILE A 82 17.86 -8.24 -4.03
C ILE A 82 17.82 -8.28 -5.56
N ARG A 83 17.16 -9.30 -6.13
CA ARG A 83 16.86 -9.36 -7.56
C ARG A 83 15.44 -8.90 -7.82
N ALA A 84 15.29 -7.88 -8.65
CA ALA A 84 14.01 -7.37 -9.10
C ALA A 84 14.16 -6.81 -10.52
N ARG A 85 13.14 -6.97 -11.36
CA ARG A 85 13.10 -6.48 -12.75
C ARG A 85 14.31 -6.95 -13.58
N GLY A 86 14.66 -8.23 -13.43
CA GLY A 86 15.79 -8.84 -14.12
C GLY A 86 17.17 -8.31 -13.71
N ARG A 87 17.26 -7.46 -12.69
CA ARG A 87 18.50 -6.85 -12.22
C ARG A 87 18.77 -7.19 -10.76
N GLU A 88 20.05 -7.36 -10.43
CA GLU A 88 20.49 -7.52 -9.04
C GLU A 88 20.91 -6.17 -8.45
N TYR A 89 20.36 -5.87 -7.27
CA TYR A 89 20.67 -4.69 -6.47
C TYR A 89 21.49 -5.13 -5.27
N PRO A 90 22.82 -4.88 -5.26
CA PRO A 90 23.66 -5.26 -4.14
C PRO A 90 23.34 -4.39 -2.93
N VAL A 91 23.14 -5.04 -1.77
CA VAL A 91 22.85 -4.38 -0.49
C VAL A 91 23.53 -5.14 0.64
N ASP A 92 23.95 -4.40 1.67
CA ASP A 92 24.56 -4.98 2.88
C ASP A 92 23.52 -5.38 3.92
N ALA A 93 22.34 -4.75 3.87
CA ALA A 93 21.25 -5.03 4.80
C ALA A 93 19.89 -4.89 4.10
N ILE A 94 18.92 -5.69 4.54
CA ILE A 94 17.54 -5.65 4.06
C ILE A 94 16.60 -5.40 5.24
N VAL A 95 15.77 -4.37 5.15
CA VAL A 95 14.74 -4.08 6.14
C VAL A 95 13.38 -4.50 5.58
N PHE A 96 12.76 -5.49 6.20
CA PHE A 96 11.41 -5.92 5.85
C PHE A 96 10.37 -5.06 6.57
N ALA A 97 9.82 -4.08 5.87
CA ALA A 97 8.76 -3.21 6.38
C ALA A 97 7.39 -3.62 5.81
N THR A 98 7.12 -4.91 5.72
CA THR A 98 5.94 -5.51 5.08
C THR A 98 4.63 -5.30 5.85
N GLY A 99 4.69 -4.69 7.03
CA GLY A 99 3.54 -4.44 7.89
C GLY A 99 3.04 -5.69 8.62
N PHE A 100 1.82 -5.60 9.13
CA PHE A 100 1.17 -6.66 9.87
C PHE A 100 -0.08 -7.14 9.14
N ASP A 101 -0.48 -8.39 9.39
CA ASP A 101 -1.77 -8.87 8.95
C ASP A 101 -2.89 -8.05 9.60
N ALA A 102 -3.63 -7.32 8.78
CA ALA A 102 -4.70 -6.47 9.26
C ALA A 102 -5.90 -7.29 9.77
N MET A 103 -6.67 -6.68 10.68
CA MET A 103 -7.94 -7.18 11.19
C MET A 103 -7.83 -8.58 11.82
N THR A 104 -8.24 -9.60 11.06
CA THR A 104 -8.37 -10.99 11.52
C THR A 104 -7.16 -11.86 11.22
N GLY A 105 -6.21 -11.39 10.41
CA GLY A 105 -5.12 -12.21 9.88
C GLY A 105 -4.24 -12.83 10.96
N ALA A 106 -3.85 -12.05 11.96
CA ALA A 106 -3.03 -12.53 13.07
C ALA A 106 -3.74 -13.61 13.89
N LEU A 107 -5.04 -13.43 14.18
CA LEU A 107 -5.84 -14.39 14.95
C LEU A 107 -6.07 -15.71 14.19
N LEU A 108 -6.16 -15.64 12.85
CA LEU A 108 -6.35 -16.83 12.01
C LEU A 108 -5.09 -17.70 11.86
N LYS A 109 -3.93 -17.18 12.26
CA LYS A 109 -2.67 -17.95 12.32
C LYS A 109 -2.55 -18.82 13.57
N ILE A 110 -3.35 -18.54 14.60
CA ILE A 110 -3.41 -19.29 15.84
C ILE A 110 -4.50 -20.35 15.70
N ASP A 111 -4.25 -21.60 16.12
CA ASP A 111 -5.27 -22.65 16.18
C ASP A 111 -6.19 -22.43 17.41
N ILE A 112 -7.11 -21.49 17.28
CA ILE A 112 -8.09 -21.17 18.32
C ILE A 112 -9.32 -22.05 18.11
N ARG A 113 -9.66 -22.85 19.13
CA ARG A 113 -10.83 -23.71 19.15
C ARG A 113 -11.78 -23.32 20.26
N GLY A 114 -13.05 -23.22 19.92
CA GLY A 114 -14.13 -22.95 20.87
C GLY A 114 -14.64 -24.22 21.56
N THR A 115 -15.66 -24.07 22.39
CA THR A 115 -16.40 -25.17 23.02
C THR A 115 -16.94 -26.11 21.95
N GLY A 116 -16.67 -27.40 22.04
CA GLY A 116 -17.04 -28.38 21.01
C GLY A 116 -16.02 -28.55 19.88
N GLY A 117 -14.82 -27.96 19.99
CA GLY A 117 -13.69 -28.19 19.06
C GLY A 117 -13.77 -27.43 17.75
N GLN A 118 -14.79 -26.58 17.53
CA GLN A 118 -14.93 -25.80 16.31
C GLN A 118 -13.81 -24.76 16.19
N ALA A 119 -13.07 -24.78 15.08
CA ALA A 119 -12.01 -23.82 14.82
C ALA A 119 -12.55 -22.42 14.49
N LEU A 120 -11.94 -21.38 15.08
CA LEU A 120 -12.27 -19.97 14.80
C LEU A 120 -12.16 -19.66 13.30
N LYS A 121 -11.17 -20.22 12.63
CA LYS A 121 -10.93 -20.08 11.20
C LYS A 121 -12.10 -20.53 10.34
N GLU A 122 -12.77 -21.62 10.73
CA GLU A 122 -13.95 -22.14 10.02
C GLU A 122 -15.17 -21.26 10.26
N LYS A 123 -15.40 -20.90 11.52
CA LYS A 123 -16.51 -20.02 11.90
C LYS A 123 -16.45 -18.66 11.20
N TRP A 124 -15.28 -18.08 11.13
CA TRP A 124 -15.09 -16.77 10.50
C TRP A 124 -15.08 -16.80 8.97
N ARG A 125 -14.83 -17.94 8.34
CA ARG A 125 -14.92 -18.09 6.89
C ARG A 125 -16.33 -17.75 6.36
N GLU A 126 -17.36 -18.20 7.04
CA GLU A 126 -18.74 -17.85 6.70
C GLU A 126 -19.08 -16.39 7.01
N ALA A 127 -18.68 -15.90 8.17
CA ALA A 127 -18.92 -14.51 8.56
C ALA A 127 -18.27 -13.52 7.59
N ARG A 128 -17.05 -13.78 7.13
CA ARG A 128 -16.37 -12.93 6.13
C ARG A 128 -17.10 -12.88 4.80
N ARG A 129 -17.68 -14.00 4.34
CA ARG A 129 -18.49 -14.02 3.11
C ARG A 129 -19.74 -13.16 3.25
N ARG A 130 -20.41 -13.20 4.40
CA ARG A 130 -21.62 -12.40 4.67
C ARG A 130 -21.32 -10.91 4.77
N ILE A 131 -20.24 -10.52 5.46
CA ILE A 131 -19.83 -9.11 5.59
C ILE A 131 -19.39 -8.55 4.24
N SER A 132 -18.64 -9.29 3.44
CA SER A 132 -18.26 -8.87 2.08
C SER A 132 -19.47 -8.70 1.16
N ALA A 133 -20.46 -9.58 1.25
CA ALA A 133 -21.71 -9.47 0.50
C ALA A 133 -22.52 -8.24 0.93
N LEU A 134 -22.62 -7.96 2.23
CA LEU A 134 -23.31 -6.78 2.75
C LEU A 134 -22.59 -5.48 2.35
N ALA A 135 -21.26 -5.44 2.38
CA ALA A 135 -20.48 -4.30 1.92
C ALA A 135 -20.68 -4.05 0.41
N SER A 136 -20.78 -5.10 -0.38
CA SER A 136 -21.07 -4.99 -1.83
C SER A 136 -22.49 -4.49 -2.12
N LEU A 137 -23.46 -4.80 -1.25
CA LEU A 137 -24.84 -4.32 -1.37
C LEU A 137 -25.01 -2.88 -0.85
N ALA A 138 -24.13 -2.43 0.06
CA ALA A 138 -24.18 -1.09 0.66
C ALA A 138 -23.38 -0.04 -0.12
N SER A 139 -22.64 -0.42 -1.17
CA SER A 139 -21.88 0.51 -2.00
C SER A 139 -22.68 0.91 -3.24
N PRO A 140 -23.25 2.13 -3.29
CA PRO A 140 -23.96 2.61 -4.48
C PRO A 140 -23.02 3.04 -5.62
N ILE A 141 -21.71 2.90 -5.49
CA ILE A 141 -20.74 3.36 -6.47
C ILE A 141 -19.76 2.23 -6.81
N SER A 142 -20.15 1.38 -7.74
CA SER A 142 -19.26 0.77 -8.74
C SER A 142 -20.09 -0.04 -9.72
N SER A 143 -20.16 0.46 -10.95
CA SER A 143 -20.51 -0.37 -12.11
C SER A 143 -19.52 -1.55 -12.17
N PRO A 144 -19.97 -2.78 -12.39
CA PRO A 144 -19.06 -3.91 -12.53
C PRO A 144 -18.36 -3.81 -13.89
N SER A 145 -17.09 -3.45 -13.90
CA SER A 145 -16.19 -3.81 -14.99
C SER A 145 -15.78 -5.26 -14.78
N PRO A 146 -16.03 -6.17 -15.73
CA PRO A 146 -15.56 -7.53 -15.65
C PRO A 146 -14.05 -7.58 -15.87
N GLY A 147 -13.32 -8.10 -14.90
CA GLY A 147 -11.98 -8.62 -15.08
C GLY A 147 -10.82 -7.68 -14.79
N ARG A 148 -10.65 -7.30 -13.52
CA ARG A 148 -9.32 -7.07 -12.95
C ARG A 148 -9.33 -7.49 -11.48
N ALA A 149 -8.40 -8.39 -11.15
CA ALA A 149 -8.02 -8.64 -9.78
C ALA A 149 -7.65 -7.30 -9.12
N ALA A 150 -8.09 -7.09 -7.88
CA ALA A 150 -7.74 -5.91 -7.11
C ALA A 150 -6.21 -5.77 -7.12
N PRO A 151 -5.65 -4.58 -7.45
CA PRO A 151 -4.23 -4.37 -7.34
C PRO A 151 -3.83 -4.53 -5.87
N GLN A 152 -2.92 -5.46 -5.63
CA GLN A 152 -2.20 -5.55 -4.37
C GLN A 152 -1.59 -4.19 -4.08
N SER A 153 -1.67 -3.80 -2.81
CA SER A 153 -1.12 -2.58 -2.25
C SER A 153 0.21 -2.19 -2.89
N ASP A 154 0.30 -0.93 -3.33
CA ASP A 154 1.51 -0.30 -3.83
C ASP A 154 2.69 -0.60 -2.89
N GLN A 155 3.50 -1.57 -3.26
CA GLN A 155 4.74 -1.89 -2.56
C GLN A 155 5.87 -1.14 -3.23
N HIS A 156 6.15 0.06 -2.74
CA HIS A 156 7.37 0.77 -3.09
C HIS A 156 8.48 0.33 -2.13
N ALA A 157 9.54 -0.22 -2.69
CA ALA A 157 10.76 -0.52 -1.95
C ALA A 157 11.79 0.58 -2.21
N ALA A 158 12.26 1.26 -1.15
CA ALA A 158 13.40 2.16 -1.22
C ALA A 158 14.66 1.38 -0.86
N ILE A 159 15.68 1.44 -1.73
CA ILE A 159 16.98 0.80 -1.50
C ILE A 159 17.99 1.92 -1.19
N ASP A 160 18.49 1.93 0.04
CA ASP A 160 19.57 2.81 0.47
C ASP A 160 20.93 2.11 0.22
N ARG A 161 21.80 2.79 -0.53
CA ARG A 161 23.16 2.35 -0.77
C ARG A 161 24.09 3.13 0.16
N ALA A 162 24.49 2.52 1.26
CA ALA A 162 25.56 3.05 2.08
C ALA A 162 26.86 3.05 1.27
N THR A 163 27.27 4.21 0.79
CA THR A 163 28.61 4.43 0.23
C THR A 163 29.63 4.52 1.37
N ARG A 164 30.61 3.64 1.34
CA ARG A 164 31.86 3.82 2.11
C ARG A 164 32.67 4.93 1.49
#